data_3b8483cc0ab2c29d097b0c10ddaf4e42
#
_entry.id   3b8483cc0ab2c29d097b0c10ddaf4e42
#
_cell.length_a   1.000
_cell.length_b   1.000
_cell.length_c   1.000
_cell.angle_alpha   90.00
_cell.angle_beta   90.00
_cell.angle_gamma   90.00
#
_symmetry.space_group_name_H-M   'P 1'
#
loop_
_entity.id
_entity.type
_entity.pdbx_description
1 polymer ?
#
loop_
_entity_poly.entity_id
_entity_poly.type
_entity_poly.pdbx_seq_one_letter_code
_entity_poly.pdbx_strand_id
1 'polypeptide(L)'
;MLKLFSAFKKDKLWDFNGGIHPPEMKTQSNGTPLRQLPLAGRFVIPLKQHIGAEGELCVAVGDRVLRGQPLTHGRGRMLPVHAPTSGTVVAIAPHSTAHPSALAELSVIIDADGEDRWIERDGWSDYRSRSRAELIERIHQFGVAGLGGAGFPTGNKLLGGGDKIETLIINAAECEPYITADDRLMQDCAAKIVEGIRILAHILQPRQVLIGIEDNKPQAISMLRAVLANAHDIMLRVIPTKYPSGGAKQLTQILTGKQVPHGGRSSDIGVLMQNVGTAFAVKRAVIDGEPLTERVVTLTGEAVAQPGNVWARLGTPVRHLLDAAGFCPSGEQLVIMGGPLMGFTLPWLDVPVVKITNCLLAPS
;
A
#
# COMPACT_ATOMS: atom_id res chain seq x y z
N MET A 1 42.91 21.00 30.01
CA MET A 1 41.44 21.10 30.13
C MET A 1 40.84 21.18 28.73
N LEU A 2 40.70 20.03 28.03
CA LEU A 2 40.15 19.93 26.70
C LEU A 2 38.63 19.81 26.81
N LYS A 3 37.90 20.83 26.29
CA LYS A 3 36.45 20.80 26.16
C LYS A 3 36.07 19.80 25.10
N LEU A 4 35.51 18.64 25.49
CA LEU A 4 34.72 17.78 24.63
C LEU A 4 33.42 18.49 24.31
N PHE A 5 33.36 19.24 23.21
CA PHE A 5 32.11 19.55 22.53
C PHE A 5 31.82 18.36 21.61
N SER A 6 31.04 17.39 22.11
CA SER A 6 30.31 16.49 21.21
C SER A 6 29.23 17.33 20.53
N ALA A 7 29.54 17.79 19.33
CA ALA A 7 28.56 18.37 18.46
C ALA A 7 27.54 17.27 18.13
N PHE A 8 26.37 17.34 18.75
CA PHE A 8 25.18 16.64 18.25
C PHE A 8 24.99 17.15 16.80
N LYS A 9 25.44 16.35 15.82
CA LYS A 9 25.07 16.57 14.43
C LYS A 9 23.55 16.48 14.39
N LYS A 10 22.85 17.61 14.31
CA LYS A 10 21.45 17.62 13.95
C LYS A 10 21.34 16.85 12.65
N ASP A 11 20.52 15.78 12.64
CA ASP A 11 20.23 15.04 11.41
C ASP A 11 19.80 16.03 10.34
N LYS A 12 20.36 15.92 9.14
CA LYS A 12 20.01 16.80 8.04
C LYS A 12 18.54 16.59 7.70
N LEU A 13 17.73 17.63 7.82
CA LEU A 13 16.35 17.64 7.38
C LEU A 13 16.29 18.00 5.88
N TRP A 14 15.67 17.15 5.08
CA TRP A 14 15.51 17.33 3.65
C TRP A 14 14.18 18.03 3.39
N ASP A 15 14.23 19.31 3.02
CA ASP A 15 13.08 20.20 2.93
C ASP A 15 12.82 20.67 1.48
N PHE A 16 11.66 21.31 1.25
CA PHE A 16 11.25 21.94 0.00
C PHE A 16 10.50 23.24 0.24
N ASN A 17 10.47 24.12 -0.76
CA ASN A 17 9.73 25.37 -0.70
C ASN A 17 8.24 25.13 -0.98
N GLY A 18 7.36 25.87 -0.28
CA GLY A 18 5.91 25.73 -0.39
C GLY A 18 5.36 24.58 0.43
N GLY A 19 4.17 24.11 0.06
CA GLY A 19 3.39 23.15 0.83
C GLY A 19 2.52 23.82 1.90
N ILE A 20 1.65 23.03 2.53
CA ILE A 20 0.76 23.45 3.61
C ILE A 20 0.93 22.56 4.83
N HIS A 21 0.50 23.03 5.98
CA HIS A 21 0.53 22.32 7.26
C HIS A 21 -0.89 22.14 7.80
N PRO A 22 -1.68 21.20 7.25
CA PRO A 22 -2.99 20.90 7.81
C PRO A 22 -2.86 20.22 9.18
N PRO A 23 -3.90 20.26 10.03
CA PRO A 23 -3.95 19.45 11.25
C PRO A 23 -3.75 17.97 10.88
N GLU A 24 -2.79 17.31 11.54
CA GLU A 24 -2.38 15.97 11.13
C GLU A 24 -3.39 14.88 11.47
N MET A 25 -4.09 15.00 12.60
CA MET A 25 -5.12 14.08 13.11
C MET A 25 -4.67 12.60 13.21
N LYS A 26 -3.37 12.33 13.21
CA LYS A 26 -2.80 10.96 13.16
C LYS A 26 -2.80 10.25 14.51
N THR A 27 -2.81 10.99 15.61
CA THR A 27 -2.78 10.45 16.97
C THR A 27 -4.03 9.62 17.31
N GLN A 28 -5.13 9.78 16.57
CA GLN A 28 -6.33 8.97 16.74
C GLN A 28 -6.08 7.49 16.45
N SER A 29 -5.22 7.16 15.49
CA SER A 29 -5.10 5.81 14.92
C SER A 29 -3.72 5.18 14.98
N ASN A 30 -2.63 5.96 15.24
CA ASN A 30 -1.26 5.41 15.17
C ASN A 30 -0.75 4.76 16.46
N GLY A 31 -1.50 4.86 17.56
CA GLY A 31 -1.05 4.43 18.90
C GLY A 31 -1.18 2.92 19.18
N THR A 32 -1.93 2.17 18.37
CA THR A 32 -2.19 0.74 18.60
C THR A 32 -1.58 -0.13 17.52
N PRO A 33 -1.10 -1.35 17.86
CA PRO A 33 -0.60 -2.30 16.86
C PRO A 33 -1.63 -2.65 15.80
N LEU A 34 -1.16 -3.19 14.66
CA LEU A 34 -2.02 -3.71 13.60
C LEU A 34 -2.96 -4.78 14.15
N ARG A 35 -4.26 -4.63 13.87
CA ARG A 35 -5.30 -5.55 14.33
C ARG A 35 -5.79 -6.42 13.16
N GLN A 36 -6.19 -7.66 13.50
CA GLN A 36 -7.04 -8.48 12.65
C GLN A 36 -8.48 -8.27 13.09
N LEU A 37 -9.37 -8.01 12.14
CA LEU A 37 -10.80 -8.00 12.38
C LEU A 37 -11.43 -9.34 11.98
N PRO A 38 -12.61 -9.69 12.52
CA PRO A 38 -13.34 -10.86 12.07
C PRO A 38 -13.55 -10.84 10.55
N LEU A 39 -13.46 -12.00 9.92
CA LEU A 39 -13.73 -12.12 8.49
C LEU A 39 -15.21 -11.80 8.20
N ALA A 40 -15.45 -11.10 7.10
CA ALA A 40 -16.80 -10.95 6.57
C ALA A 40 -17.32 -12.30 6.04
N GLY A 41 -18.61 -12.52 6.13
CA GLY A 41 -19.24 -13.72 5.53
C GLY A 41 -19.29 -13.68 4.00
N ARG A 42 -19.21 -12.48 3.41
CA ARG A 42 -19.26 -12.26 1.96
C ARG A 42 -18.23 -11.23 1.53
N PHE A 43 -17.59 -11.50 0.39
CA PHE A 43 -16.60 -10.64 -0.24
C PHE A 43 -17.02 -10.29 -1.66
N VAL A 44 -16.79 -9.04 -2.06
CA VAL A 44 -17.05 -8.55 -3.41
C VAL A 44 -15.73 -8.10 -4.01
N ILE A 45 -15.26 -8.79 -5.04
CA ILE A 45 -13.95 -8.56 -5.63
C ILE A 45 -14.14 -7.98 -7.04
N PRO A 46 -14.04 -6.64 -7.21
CA PRO A 46 -14.04 -6.04 -8.54
C PRO A 46 -12.86 -6.57 -9.35
N LEU A 47 -13.08 -6.86 -10.63
CA LEU A 47 -12.02 -7.36 -11.50
C LEU A 47 -10.97 -6.28 -11.78
N LYS A 48 -11.39 -5.02 -11.79
CA LYS A 48 -10.53 -3.86 -12.01
C LYS A 48 -10.25 -3.12 -10.71
N GLN A 49 -9.04 -3.28 -10.19
CA GLN A 49 -8.58 -2.60 -8.97
C GLN A 49 -7.26 -1.83 -9.20
N HIS A 50 -6.97 -1.45 -10.44
CA HIS A 50 -5.68 -0.87 -10.86
C HIS A 50 -5.85 -0.02 -12.12
N ILE A 51 -4.81 0.73 -12.48
CA ILE A 51 -4.74 1.45 -13.76
C ILE A 51 -4.42 0.46 -14.89
N GLY A 52 -5.41 0.20 -15.73
CA GLY A 52 -5.32 -0.73 -16.86
C GLY A 52 -6.67 -1.37 -17.16
N ALA A 53 -6.68 -2.36 -18.04
CA ALA A 53 -7.84 -3.20 -18.29
C ALA A 53 -7.99 -4.26 -17.19
N GLU A 54 -9.19 -4.72 -16.95
CA GLU A 54 -9.47 -5.87 -16.09
C GLU A 54 -8.85 -7.16 -16.64
N GLY A 55 -8.51 -8.09 -15.75
CA GLY A 55 -8.04 -9.42 -16.13
C GLY A 55 -9.17 -10.30 -16.67
N GLU A 56 -8.79 -11.37 -17.36
CA GLU A 56 -9.70 -12.39 -17.88
C GLU A 56 -10.12 -13.34 -16.75
N LEU A 57 -11.44 -13.56 -16.59
CA LEU A 57 -11.99 -14.47 -15.60
C LEU A 57 -11.47 -15.91 -15.80
N CYS A 58 -11.09 -16.57 -14.70
CA CYS A 58 -10.69 -17.97 -14.68
C CYS A 58 -11.48 -18.81 -13.66
N VAL A 59 -12.58 -18.29 -13.15
CA VAL A 59 -13.52 -18.96 -12.24
C VAL A 59 -14.96 -18.81 -12.74
N ALA A 60 -15.82 -19.71 -12.29
CA ALA A 60 -17.26 -19.73 -12.59
C ALA A 60 -18.09 -19.73 -11.29
N VAL A 61 -19.36 -19.37 -11.40
CA VAL A 61 -20.32 -19.50 -10.30
C VAL A 61 -20.42 -20.97 -9.88
N GLY A 62 -20.33 -21.24 -8.59
CA GLY A 62 -20.29 -22.56 -7.98
C GLY A 62 -18.89 -23.08 -7.68
N ASP A 63 -17.84 -22.46 -8.19
CA ASP A 63 -16.47 -22.88 -7.91
C ASP A 63 -16.11 -22.66 -6.43
N ARG A 64 -15.43 -23.64 -5.86
CA ARG A 64 -14.76 -23.50 -4.56
C ARG A 64 -13.37 -22.92 -4.79
N VAL A 65 -13.04 -21.89 -4.04
CA VAL A 65 -11.76 -21.21 -4.12
C VAL A 65 -11.02 -21.22 -2.79
N LEU A 66 -9.71 -21.13 -2.85
CA LEU A 66 -8.83 -20.98 -1.70
C LEU A 66 -8.28 -19.55 -1.65
N ARG A 67 -7.89 -19.08 -0.47
CA ARG A 67 -7.23 -17.79 -0.32
C ARG A 67 -5.96 -17.73 -1.17
N GLY A 68 -5.81 -16.67 -1.96
CA GLY A 68 -4.70 -16.52 -2.87
C GLY A 68 -4.89 -17.18 -4.23
N GLN A 69 -5.97 -17.91 -4.46
CA GLN A 69 -6.27 -18.46 -5.78
C GLN A 69 -6.58 -17.33 -6.76
N PRO A 70 -5.99 -17.34 -7.97
CA PRO A 70 -6.34 -16.37 -9.01
C PRO A 70 -7.83 -16.46 -9.37
N LEU A 71 -8.50 -15.32 -9.42
CA LEU A 71 -9.86 -15.18 -9.95
C LEU A 71 -9.83 -14.67 -11.38
N THR A 72 -8.74 -13.99 -11.75
CA THR A 72 -8.47 -13.54 -13.11
C THR A 72 -7.02 -13.80 -13.48
N HIS A 73 -6.76 -13.93 -14.79
CA HIS A 73 -5.44 -13.89 -15.38
C HIS A 73 -5.23 -12.58 -16.13
N GLY A 74 -3.98 -12.18 -16.34
CA GLY A 74 -3.70 -10.98 -17.10
C GLY A 74 -2.24 -10.86 -17.51
N ARG A 75 -2.01 -10.02 -18.53
CA ARG A 75 -0.68 -9.67 -19.05
C ARG A 75 -0.58 -8.16 -19.22
N GLY A 76 0.64 -7.65 -19.14
CA GLY A 76 0.87 -6.23 -19.29
C GLY A 76 0.15 -5.44 -18.21
N ARG A 77 -0.81 -4.56 -18.58
CA ARG A 77 -1.58 -3.77 -17.63
C ARG A 77 -2.88 -4.43 -17.14
N MET A 78 -3.09 -5.69 -17.47
CA MET A 78 -4.19 -6.50 -16.94
C MET A 78 -3.67 -7.21 -15.68
N LEU A 79 -3.83 -6.60 -14.53
CA LEU A 79 -3.30 -7.13 -13.27
C LEU A 79 -4.29 -8.12 -12.65
N PRO A 80 -3.87 -9.34 -12.30
CA PRO A 80 -4.74 -10.33 -11.69
C PRO A 80 -5.33 -9.88 -10.34
N VAL A 81 -6.51 -10.37 -10.02
CA VAL A 81 -7.12 -10.34 -8.70
C VAL A 81 -7.25 -11.75 -8.15
N HIS A 82 -7.21 -11.88 -6.83
CA HIS A 82 -7.14 -13.16 -6.13
C HIS A 82 -8.24 -13.26 -5.07
N ALA A 83 -8.65 -14.49 -4.76
CA ALA A 83 -9.60 -14.75 -3.68
C ALA A 83 -8.99 -14.31 -2.33
N PRO A 84 -9.68 -13.46 -1.56
CA PRO A 84 -9.17 -12.95 -0.28
C PRO A 84 -9.31 -13.97 0.86
N THR A 85 -10.11 -14.98 0.68
CA THR A 85 -10.36 -16.07 1.64
C THR A 85 -10.80 -17.33 0.89
N SER A 86 -10.92 -18.46 1.58
CA SER A 86 -11.55 -19.65 1.04
C SER A 86 -13.08 -19.55 1.10
N GLY A 87 -13.76 -20.15 0.13
CA GLY A 87 -15.22 -20.10 0.03
C GLY A 87 -15.74 -20.56 -1.32
N THR A 88 -16.96 -20.13 -1.66
CA THR A 88 -17.63 -20.48 -2.90
C THR A 88 -17.96 -19.21 -3.69
N VAL A 89 -17.69 -19.22 -4.98
CA VAL A 89 -18.13 -18.16 -5.90
C VAL A 89 -19.64 -18.27 -6.07
N VAL A 90 -20.38 -17.33 -5.53
CA VAL A 90 -21.86 -17.35 -5.55
C VAL A 90 -22.46 -16.50 -6.68
N ALA A 91 -21.69 -15.52 -7.18
CA ALA A 91 -22.11 -14.72 -8.32
C ALA A 91 -20.90 -14.10 -9.04
N ILE A 92 -21.06 -13.81 -10.32
CA ILE A 92 -20.20 -12.95 -11.12
C ILE A 92 -21.12 -11.92 -11.77
N ALA A 93 -21.15 -10.71 -11.23
CA ALA A 93 -22.16 -9.71 -11.58
C ALA A 93 -21.65 -8.28 -11.34
N PRO A 94 -22.25 -7.27 -11.99
CA PRO A 94 -22.00 -5.88 -11.65
C PRO A 94 -22.34 -5.58 -10.18
N HIS A 95 -21.43 -4.91 -9.48
CA HIS A 95 -21.61 -4.45 -8.11
C HIS A 95 -21.04 -3.05 -7.94
N SER A 96 -21.67 -2.22 -7.12
CA SER A 96 -21.14 -0.89 -6.79
C SER A 96 -19.74 -1.00 -6.22
N THR A 97 -18.82 -0.20 -6.72
CA THR A 97 -17.42 -0.23 -6.34
C THR A 97 -16.97 1.05 -5.66
N ALA A 98 -15.77 1.02 -5.09
CA ALA A 98 -15.13 2.14 -4.43
C ALA A 98 -14.66 3.19 -5.46
N HIS A 99 -15.58 3.91 -6.05
CA HIS A 99 -15.35 4.98 -7.02
C HIS A 99 -16.31 6.16 -6.77
N PRO A 100 -15.89 7.41 -7.01
CA PRO A 100 -16.76 8.59 -6.81
C PRO A 100 -18.07 8.56 -7.61
N SER A 101 -18.06 7.89 -8.78
CA SER A 101 -19.26 7.77 -9.64
C SER A 101 -20.29 6.78 -9.11
N ALA A 102 -19.93 5.93 -8.15
CA ALA A 102 -20.77 4.82 -7.66
C ALA A 102 -21.23 3.83 -8.74
N LEU A 103 -20.66 3.88 -9.94
CA LEU A 103 -21.01 2.97 -11.02
C LEU A 103 -20.63 1.54 -10.65
N ALA A 104 -21.47 0.60 -11.08
CA ALA A 104 -21.21 -0.81 -10.86
C ALA A 104 -20.15 -1.32 -11.85
N GLU A 105 -19.25 -2.17 -11.35
CA GLU A 105 -18.23 -2.86 -12.14
C GLU A 105 -18.36 -4.37 -11.95
N LEU A 106 -17.95 -5.15 -12.96
CA LEU A 106 -17.99 -6.60 -12.90
C LEU A 106 -17.15 -7.09 -11.72
N SER A 107 -17.76 -7.89 -10.86
CA SER A 107 -17.17 -8.37 -9.61
C SER A 107 -17.42 -9.86 -9.42
N VAL A 108 -16.46 -10.57 -8.82
CA VAL A 108 -16.64 -11.92 -8.29
C VAL A 108 -17.13 -11.80 -6.86
N ILE A 109 -18.22 -12.47 -6.53
CA ILE A 109 -18.80 -12.49 -5.19
C ILE A 109 -18.55 -13.86 -4.57
N ILE A 110 -17.90 -13.88 -3.40
CA ILE A 110 -17.51 -15.10 -2.68
C ILE A 110 -18.21 -15.12 -1.32
N ASP A 111 -18.92 -16.21 -1.03
CA ASP A 111 -19.35 -16.53 0.33
C ASP A 111 -18.24 -17.32 1.02
N ALA A 112 -17.72 -16.77 2.11
CA ALA A 112 -16.64 -17.38 2.87
C ALA A 112 -17.11 -18.65 3.58
N ASP A 113 -16.23 -19.66 3.63
CA ASP A 113 -16.48 -20.90 4.39
C ASP A 113 -16.06 -20.79 5.88
N GLY A 114 -15.43 -19.69 6.27
CA GLY A 114 -14.93 -19.46 7.62
C GLY A 114 -13.61 -20.15 7.96
N GLU A 115 -13.04 -20.95 7.05
CA GLU A 115 -11.81 -21.71 7.31
C GLU A 115 -10.56 -20.95 6.89
N ASP A 116 -10.67 -19.94 6.01
CA ASP A 116 -9.58 -19.09 5.51
C ASP A 116 -8.37 -19.89 4.98
N ARG A 117 -8.63 -20.99 4.30
CA ARG A 117 -7.59 -21.88 3.79
C ARG A 117 -6.84 -21.28 2.62
N TRP A 118 -5.51 -21.29 2.70
CA TRP A 118 -4.63 -20.84 1.63
C TRP A 118 -4.44 -21.89 0.53
N ILE A 119 -4.11 -21.42 -0.67
CA ILE A 119 -3.41 -22.22 -1.67
C ILE A 119 -2.07 -22.69 -1.11
N GLU A 120 -1.43 -23.67 -1.75
CA GLU A 120 -0.02 -23.95 -1.48
C GLU A 120 0.83 -22.71 -1.79
N ARG A 121 1.62 -22.29 -0.82
CA ARG A 121 2.46 -21.08 -0.92
C ARG A 121 3.88 -21.48 -1.29
N ASP A 122 4.24 -21.25 -2.54
CA ASP A 122 5.58 -21.46 -3.07
C ASP A 122 6.41 -20.18 -2.95
N GLY A 123 7.03 -19.95 -1.79
CA GLY A 123 7.88 -18.80 -1.54
C GLY A 123 9.31 -18.99 -2.07
N TRP A 124 9.91 -17.90 -2.56
CA TRP A 124 11.28 -17.88 -3.10
C TRP A 124 12.25 -17.20 -2.14
N SER A 125 12.65 -17.89 -1.07
CA SER A 125 13.69 -17.39 -0.16
C SER A 125 15.05 -17.19 -0.87
N ASP A 126 15.29 -17.95 -1.95
CA ASP A 126 16.45 -17.90 -2.84
C ASP A 126 16.32 -16.86 -3.97
N TYR A 127 15.46 -15.86 -3.83
CA TYR A 127 15.13 -14.89 -4.90
C TYR A 127 16.34 -14.28 -5.59
N ARG A 128 17.50 -14.23 -4.94
CA ARG A 128 18.75 -13.72 -5.55
C ARG A 128 19.28 -14.61 -6.67
N SER A 129 18.89 -15.87 -6.72
CA SER A 129 19.22 -16.80 -7.81
C SER A 129 18.29 -16.67 -9.00
N ARG A 130 17.17 -15.96 -8.85
CA ARG A 130 16.16 -15.77 -9.87
C ARG A 130 16.52 -14.61 -10.81
N SER A 131 16.17 -14.75 -12.06
CA SER A 131 16.32 -13.67 -13.04
C SER A 131 15.39 -12.50 -12.73
N ARG A 132 15.76 -11.31 -13.20
CA ARG A 132 14.91 -10.11 -13.14
C ARG A 132 13.53 -10.36 -13.74
N ALA A 133 13.45 -11.06 -14.88
CA ALA A 133 12.19 -11.35 -15.56
C ALA A 133 11.27 -12.24 -14.72
N GLU A 134 11.80 -13.29 -14.10
CA GLU A 134 11.04 -14.18 -13.21
C GLU A 134 10.46 -13.42 -12.00
N LEU A 135 11.28 -12.57 -11.36
CA LEU A 135 10.83 -11.77 -10.22
C LEU A 135 9.74 -10.77 -10.60
N ILE A 136 9.88 -10.09 -11.73
CA ILE A 136 8.87 -9.14 -12.22
C ILE A 136 7.57 -9.86 -12.58
N GLU A 137 7.66 -11.00 -13.26
CA GLU A 137 6.50 -11.82 -13.59
C GLU A 137 5.79 -12.33 -12.33
N ARG A 138 6.55 -12.79 -11.33
CA ARG A 138 6.02 -13.19 -10.02
C ARG A 138 5.22 -12.07 -9.36
N ILE A 139 5.80 -10.87 -9.28
CA ILE A 139 5.15 -9.68 -8.70
C ILE A 139 3.86 -9.36 -9.46
N HIS A 140 3.86 -9.49 -10.77
CA HIS A 140 2.69 -9.26 -11.62
C HIS A 140 1.60 -10.32 -11.36
N GLN A 141 1.94 -11.60 -11.45
CA GLN A 141 0.99 -12.70 -11.28
C GLN A 141 0.38 -12.75 -9.87
N PHE A 142 1.08 -12.21 -8.88
CA PHE A 142 0.60 -12.08 -7.52
C PHE A 142 -0.22 -10.81 -7.27
N GLY A 143 -0.54 -10.07 -8.34
CA GLY A 143 -1.49 -8.96 -8.32
C GLY A 143 -0.99 -7.72 -7.60
N VAL A 144 0.32 -7.52 -7.47
CA VAL A 144 0.89 -6.37 -6.73
C VAL A 144 0.73 -5.09 -7.54
N ALA A 145 -0.12 -4.19 -7.04
CA ALA A 145 -0.29 -2.83 -7.52
C ALA A 145 0.44 -1.85 -6.60
N GLY A 146 0.64 -0.63 -7.08
CA GLY A 146 1.12 0.47 -6.24
C GLY A 146 0.09 0.82 -5.16
N LEU A 147 0.44 0.64 -3.89
CA LEU A 147 -0.46 0.80 -2.75
C LEU A 147 -0.50 2.23 -2.18
N GLY A 148 0.29 3.14 -2.74
CA GLY A 148 0.33 4.55 -2.34
C GLY A 148 -0.71 5.46 -3.00
N GLY A 149 -1.75 4.91 -3.63
CA GLY A 149 -2.90 5.64 -4.17
C GLY A 149 -3.19 5.40 -5.65
N ALA A 150 -2.22 5.46 -6.55
CA ALA A 150 -2.48 5.42 -7.99
C ALA A 150 -2.83 4.02 -8.55
N GLY A 151 -2.52 2.94 -7.84
CA GLY A 151 -2.85 1.58 -8.28
C GLY A 151 -2.18 1.14 -9.58
N PHE A 152 -1.00 1.67 -9.91
CA PHE A 152 -0.29 1.27 -11.12
C PHE A 152 0.34 -0.12 -10.93
N PRO A 153 0.24 -1.05 -11.91
CA PRO A 153 0.84 -2.39 -11.81
C PRO A 153 2.33 -2.35 -11.54
N THR A 154 2.77 -2.91 -10.41
CA THR A 154 4.17 -2.82 -9.96
C THR A 154 5.12 -3.50 -10.94
N GLY A 155 4.77 -4.67 -11.47
CA GLY A 155 5.58 -5.37 -12.48
C GLY A 155 5.84 -4.50 -13.73
N ASN A 156 4.81 -3.82 -14.25
CA ASN A 156 4.94 -2.91 -15.39
C ASN A 156 5.85 -1.72 -15.09
N LYS A 157 5.77 -1.20 -13.86
CA LYS A 157 6.63 -0.09 -13.44
C LYS A 157 8.09 -0.50 -13.39
N LEU A 158 8.38 -1.71 -12.91
CA LEU A 158 9.72 -2.29 -12.86
C LEU A 158 10.28 -2.58 -14.27
N LEU A 159 9.44 -3.09 -15.18
CA LEU A 159 9.82 -3.28 -16.60
C LEU A 159 10.16 -1.96 -17.27
N GLY A 160 9.33 -0.93 -17.08
CA GLY A 160 9.52 0.39 -17.70
C GLY A 160 10.75 1.15 -17.19
N GLY A 161 11.29 0.79 -16.03
CA GLY A 161 12.52 1.37 -15.49
C GLY A 161 13.78 0.98 -16.30
N GLY A 162 13.80 -0.22 -16.87
CA GLY A 162 14.94 -0.74 -17.63
C GLY A 162 16.25 -0.67 -16.81
N ASP A 163 17.38 -0.62 -17.52
CA ASP A 163 18.72 -0.50 -16.91
C ASP A 163 19.12 0.94 -16.59
N LYS A 164 18.16 1.88 -16.67
CA LYS A 164 18.39 3.32 -16.53
C LYS A 164 18.16 3.85 -15.11
N ILE A 165 17.66 3.02 -14.20
CA ILE A 165 17.35 3.47 -12.84
C ILE A 165 18.63 3.54 -12.00
N GLU A 166 19.00 4.76 -11.65
CA GLU A 166 20.14 5.04 -10.77
C GLU A 166 19.71 5.15 -9.30
N THR A 167 18.47 5.58 -9.04
CA THR A 167 17.94 5.79 -7.70
C THR A 167 16.60 5.12 -7.52
N LEU A 168 16.50 4.24 -6.54
CA LEU A 168 15.23 3.72 -6.03
C LEU A 168 14.82 4.56 -4.82
N ILE A 169 13.64 5.17 -4.87
CA ILE A 169 13.04 5.88 -3.74
C ILE A 169 11.90 5.03 -3.17
N ILE A 170 11.93 4.83 -1.87
CA ILE A 170 10.81 4.29 -1.11
C ILE A 170 10.08 5.45 -0.42
N ASN A 171 8.85 5.66 -0.84
CA ASN A 171 7.98 6.69 -0.31
C ASN A 171 7.31 6.18 0.98
N ALA A 172 7.74 6.72 2.09
CA ALA A 172 7.25 6.49 3.44
C ALA A 172 6.70 7.79 4.07
N ALA A 173 6.39 8.80 3.24
CA ALA A 173 5.96 10.11 3.72
C ALA A 173 4.57 10.05 4.37
N GLU A 174 3.56 9.50 3.68
CA GLU A 174 2.17 9.42 4.16
C GLU A 174 1.64 10.79 4.67
N CYS A 175 1.70 11.81 3.78
CA CYS A 175 1.45 13.20 4.14
C CYS A 175 -0.04 13.59 4.28
N GLU A 176 -0.98 12.73 3.91
CA GLU A 176 -2.42 12.95 4.10
C GLU A 176 -2.77 12.95 5.60
N PRO A 177 -3.56 13.93 6.08
CA PRO A 177 -4.10 13.86 7.44
C PRO A 177 -4.90 12.59 7.69
N TYR A 178 -5.01 12.19 8.95
CA TYR A 178 -5.71 11.01 9.45
C TYR A 178 -5.10 9.66 9.06
N ILE A 179 -4.44 9.53 7.92
CA ILE A 179 -3.90 8.24 7.44
C ILE A 179 -2.64 7.87 8.21
N THR A 180 -2.60 6.64 8.73
CA THR A 180 -1.48 6.07 9.50
C THR A 180 -1.17 4.61 9.11
N ALA A 181 -1.69 4.16 7.97
CA ALA A 181 -1.53 2.79 7.50
C ALA A 181 -0.06 2.42 7.25
N ASP A 182 0.68 3.30 6.56
CA ASP A 182 2.10 3.10 6.29
C ASP A 182 2.96 3.33 7.54
N ASP A 183 2.62 4.33 8.37
CA ASP A 183 3.27 4.58 9.66
C ASP A 183 3.19 3.33 10.54
N ARG A 184 1.99 2.77 10.72
CA ARG A 184 1.82 1.58 11.57
C ARG A 184 2.48 0.34 10.95
N LEU A 185 2.40 0.17 9.65
CA LEU A 185 3.07 -0.93 8.94
C LEU A 185 4.61 -0.87 9.16
N MET A 186 5.21 0.33 9.11
CA MET A 186 6.64 0.50 9.37
C MET A 186 7.00 0.21 10.83
N GLN A 187 6.13 0.56 11.77
CA GLN A 187 6.36 0.25 13.18
C GLN A 187 6.35 -1.25 13.46
N ASP A 188 5.38 -1.98 12.90
CA ASP A 188 5.17 -3.41 13.20
C ASP A 188 5.95 -4.36 12.28
N CYS A 189 6.32 -3.90 11.06
CA CYS A 189 6.86 -4.76 10.01
C CYS A 189 8.14 -4.23 9.35
N ALA A 190 8.93 -3.36 10.01
CA ALA A 190 10.11 -2.71 9.43
C ALA A 190 11.07 -3.70 8.73
N ALA A 191 11.39 -4.82 9.37
CA ALA A 191 12.29 -5.83 8.79
C ALA A 191 11.76 -6.41 7.48
N LYS A 192 10.47 -6.74 7.43
CA LYS A 192 9.80 -7.29 6.22
C LYS A 192 9.74 -6.27 5.09
N ILE A 193 9.56 -4.99 5.42
CA ILE A 193 9.62 -3.90 4.45
C ILE A 193 11.02 -3.81 3.84
N VAL A 194 12.06 -3.84 4.66
CA VAL A 194 13.46 -3.79 4.20
C VAL A 194 13.81 -4.99 3.31
N GLU A 195 13.28 -6.18 3.60
CA GLU A 195 13.40 -7.34 2.70
C GLU A 195 12.76 -7.05 1.33
N GLY A 196 11.57 -6.48 1.29
CA GLY A 196 10.90 -6.08 0.05
C GLY A 196 11.68 -5.01 -0.73
N ILE A 197 12.26 -4.04 -0.04
CA ILE A 197 13.13 -3.03 -0.64
C ILE A 197 14.36 -3.69 -1.29
N ARG A 198 14.97 -4.69 -0.65
CA ARG A 198 16.11 -5.41 -1.20
C ARG A 198 15.75 -6.25 -2.42
N ILE A 199 14.53 -6.80 -2.51
CA ILE A 199 14.04 -7.45 -3.73
C ILE A 199 13.94 -6.43 -4.86
N LEU A 200 13.33 -5.27 -4.62
CA LEU A 200 13.22 -4.19 -5.59
C LEU A 200 14.61 -3.70 -6.05
N ALA A 201 15.55 -3.54 -5.11
CA ALA A 201 16.92 -3.17 -5.42
C ALA A 201 17.64 -4.25 -6.23
N HIS A 202 17.41 -5.53 -5.94
CA HIS A 202 17.96 -6.64 -6.71
C HIS A 202 17.44 -6.66 -8.16
N ILE A 203 16.17 -6.34 -8.37
CA ILE A 203 15.57 -6.24 -9.72
C ILE A 203 16.13 -5.06 -10.51
N LEU A 204 16.29 -3.90 -9.86
CA LEU A 204 16.62 -2.63 -10.53
C LEU A 204 18.12 -2.33 -10.60
N GLN A 205 18.92 -2.94 -9.70
CA GLN A 205 20.37 -2.68 -9.55
C GLN A 205 20.70 -1.17 -9.48
N PRO A 206 20.02 -0.37 -8.64
CA PRO A 206 20.24 1.06 -8.57
C PRO A 206 21.57 1.36 -7.86
N ARG A 207 22.16 2.54 -8.13
CA ARG A 207 23.37 3.03 -7.43
C ARG A 207 23.07 3.42 -6.00
N GLN A 208 21.83 3.84 -5.71
CA GLN A 208 21.41 4.22 -4.36
C GLN A 208 19.93 3.88 -4.11
N VAL A 209 19.63 3.57 -2.86
CA VAL A 209 18.27 3.35 -2.35
C VAL A 209 18.00 4.34 -1.23
N LEU A 210 16.91 5.10 -1.35
CA LEU A 210 16.52 6.14 -0.40
C LEU A 210 15.13 5.84 0.16
N ILE A 211 14.97 5.94 1.47
CA ILE A 211 13.65 5.96 2.12
C ILE A 211 13.38 7.39 2.55
N GLY A 212 12.29 8.01 2.04
CA GLY A 212 11.83 9.32 2.48
C GLY A 212 10.69 9.17 3.47
N ILE A 213 10.85 9.67 4.69
CA ILE A 213 9.87 9.57 5.78
C ILE A 213 9.70 10.92 6.47
N GLU A 214 8.46 11.30 6.81
CA GLU A 214 8.18 12.53 7.55
C GLU A 214 8.58 12.43 9.03
N ASP A 215 9.00 13.56 9.61
CA ASP A 215 9.50 13.68 10.99
C ASP A 215 8.42 13.47 12.06
N ASN A 216 7.14 13.47 11.67
CA ASN A 216 6.01 13.15 12.56
C ASN A 216 5.81 11.65 12.84
N LYS A 217 6.73 10.80 12.39
CA LYS A 217 6.69 9.34 12.57
C LYS A 217 7.89 8.81 13.39
N PRO A 218 8.12 9.32 14.63
CA PRO A 218 9.34 9.02 15.38
C PRO A 218 9.51 7.53 15.68
N GLN A 219 8.44 6.78 15.94
CA GLN A 219 8.48 5.34 16.20
C GLN A 219 8.88 4.56 14.95
N ALA A 220 8.26 4.86 13.79
CA ALA A 220 8.62 4.24 12.51
C ALA A 220 10.07 4.54 12.11
N ILE A 221 10.53 5.78 12.30
CA ILE A 221 11.92 6.19 12.08
C ILE A 221 12.86 5.36 12.97
N SER A 222 12.53 5.20 14.25
CA SER A 222 13.33 4.40 15.19
C SER A 222 13.41 2.94 14.76
N MET A 223 12.29 2.34 14.38
CA MET A 223 12.24 0.93 13.93
C MET A 223 13.02 0.71 12.63
N LEU A 224 12.88 1.60 11.66
CA LEU A 224 13.64 1.53 10.41
C LEU A 224 15.15 1.71 10.67
N ARG A 225 15.54 2.67 11.51
CA ARG A 225 16.94 2.86 11.89
C ARG A 225 17.54 1.62 12.57
N ALA A 226 16.78 0.97 13.45
CA ALA A 226 17.22 -0.25 14.13
C ALA A 226 17.48 -1.39 13.12
N VAL A 227 16.58 -1.60 12.15
CA VAL A 227 16.74 -2.63 11.12
C VAL A 227 17.88 -2.29 10.15
N LEU A 228 18.12 -1.01 9.89
CA LEU A 228 19.15 -0.52 8.97
C LEU A 228 20.50 -0.25 9.65
N ALA A 229 20.65 -0.49 10.94
CA ALA A 229 21.85 -0.11 11.71
C ALA A 229 23.18 -0.61 11.11
N ASN A 230 23.16 -1.79 10.49
CA ASN A 230 24.33 -2.41 9.83
C ASN A 230 24.19 -2.43 8.29
N ALA A 231 23.22 -1.71 7.74
CA ALA A 231 23.01 -1.63 6.30
C ALA A 231 23.65 -0.36 5.74
N HIS A 232 24.47 -0.52 4.73
CA HIS A 232 25.09 0.62 4.01
C HIS A 232 24.48 0.82 2.63
N ASP A 233 23.55 -0.05 2.25
CA ASP A 233 22.89 -0.13 0.94
C ASP A 233 21.62 0.72 0.85
N ILE A 234 21.02 1.09 2.00
CA ILE A 234 19.74 1.81 2.08
C ILE A 234 19.92 3.02 3.03
N MET A 235 19.56 4.20 2.55
CA MET A 235 19.66 5.45 3.32
C MET A 235 18.28 5.96 3.73
N LEU A 236 18.06 6.17 5.02
CA LEU A 236 16.86 6.81 5.55
C LEU A 236 17.05 8.33 5.58
N ARG A 237 16.14 9.07 4.94
CA ARG A 237 16.10 10.54 4.91
C ARG A 237 14.82 11.04 5.54
N VAL A 238 14.96 11.78 6.63
CA VAL A 238 13.85 12.40 7.33
C VAL A 238 13.54 13.73 6.66
N ILE A 239 12.26 13.96 6.35
CA ILE A 239 11.75 15.17 5.70
C ILE A 239 10.72 15.85 6.61
N PRO A 240 10.49 17.17 6.48
CA PRO A 240 9.51 17.85 7.30
C PRO A 240 8.09 17.40 6.94
N THR A 241 7.22 17.37 7.96
CA THR A 241 5.80 17.11 7.80
C THR A 241 5.15 18.30 7.09
N LYS A 242 4.84 18.12 5.83
CA LYS A 242 4.12 19.08 4.98
C LYS A 242 3.35 18.35 3.89
N TYR A 243 2.22 18.89 3.51
CA TYR A 243 1.51 18.40 2.33
C TYR A 243 1.88 19.27 1.10
N PRO A 244 2.22 18.71 -0.08
CA PRO A 244 2.24 17.27 -0.45
C PRO A 244 3.66 16.67 -0.53
N SER A 245 4.38 16.53 0.57
CA SER A 245 5.74 15.95 0.60
C SER A 245 5.81 14.58 -0.08
N GLY A 246 4.75 13.75 0.06
CA GLY A 246 4.65 12.41 -0.52
C GLY A 246 4.29 12.38 -2.01
N GLY A 247 4.06 13.52 -2.64
CA GLY A 247 3.87 13.59 -4.09
C GLY A 247 5.12 13.09 -4.83
N ALA A 248 4.95 12.20 -5.83
CA ALA A 248 6.08 11.50 -6.44
C ALA A 248 7.15 12.44 -7.01
N LYS A 249 6.75 13.49 -7.73
CA LYS A 249 7.68 14.48 -8.28
C LYS A 249 8.30 15.33 -7.18
N GLN A 250 7.51 15.69 -6.17
CA GLN A 250 7.95 16.49 -5.03
C GLN A 250 8.99 15.74 -4.21
N LEU A 251 8.70 14.50 -3.81
CA LEU A 251 9.62 13.69 -3.02
C LEU A 251 10.91 13.36 -3.80
N THR A 252 10.82 13.16 -5.12
CA THR A 252 11.99 12.99 -5.98
C THR A 252 12.91 14.23 -5.87
N GLN A 253 12.36 15.44 -5.98
CA GLN A 253 13.13 16.68 -5.86
C GLN A 253 13.73 16.85 -4.46
N ILE A 254 12.95 16.60 -3.41
CA ILE A 254 13.40 16.69 -2.01
C ILE A 254 14.63 15.80 -1.79
N LEU A 255 14.53 14.54 -2.19
CA LEU A 255 15.54 13.53 -1.87
C LEU A 255 16.75 13.54 -2.81
N THR A 256 16.60 13.96 -4.05
CA THR A 256 17.67 13.88 -5.06
C THR A 256 18.15 15.21 -5.58
N GLY A 257 17.38 16.30 -5.39
CA GLY A 257 17.62 17.60 -6.02
C GLY A 257 17.25 17.63 -7.51
N LYS A 258 16.87 16.50 -8.12
CA LYS A 258 16.50 16.41 -9.53
C LYS A 258 15.02 16.77 -9.72
N GLN A 259 14.72 17.54 -10.74
CA GLN A 259 13.33 17.88 -11.13
C GLN A 259 12.89 17.01 -12.29
N VAL A 260 11.69 16.45 -12.15
CA VAL A 260 11.03 15.73 -13.25
C VAL A 260 10.51 16.73 -14.27
N PRO A 261 10.88 16.65 -15.56
CA PRO A 261 10.41 17.57 -16.59
C PRO A 261 8.89 17.61 -16.70
N HIS A 262 8.36 18.73 -17.22
CA HIS A 262 6.94 18.83 -17.52
C HIS A 262 6.52 17.73 -18.51
N GLY A 263 5.42 17.04 -18.24
CA GLY A 263 4.99 15.88 -19.03
C GLY A 263 5.83 14.60 -18.86
N GLY A 264 7.04 14.70 -18.25
CA GLY A 264 7.96 13.59 -18.04
C GLY A 264 7.61 12.70 -16.83
N ARG A 265 8.33 11.59 -16.74
CA ARG A 265 8.26 10.62 -15.64
C ARG A 265 9.55 10.64 -14.82
N SER A 266 9.49 10.21 -13.57
CA SER A 266 10.71 10.07 -12.74
C SER A 266 11.73 9.11 -13.35
N SER A 267 11.28 8.08 -14.09
CA SER A 267 12.16 7.16 -14.82
C SER A 267 13.02 7.84 -15.90
N ASP A 268 12.54 8.95 -16.47
CA ASP A 268 13.27 9.69 -17.52
C ASP A 268 14.52 10.37 -16.96
N ILE A 269 14.57 10.58 -15.65
CA ILE A 269 15.73 11.13 -14.92
C ILE A 269 16.44 10.09 -14.06
N GLY A 270 16.23 8.79 -14.33
CA GLY A 270 16.89 7.68 -13.64
C GLY A 270 16.35 7.41 -12.24
N VAL A 271 15.12 7.83 -11.90
CA VAL A 271 14.51 7.62 -10.59
C VAL A 271 13.27 6.74 -10.71
N LEU A 272 13.18 5.71 -9.87
CA LEU A 272 11.97 4.93 -9.70
C LEU A 272 11.51 5.01 -8.24
N MET A 273 10.22 5.25 -8.05
CA MET A 273 9.64 5.36 -6.71
C MET A 273 8.64 4.24 -6.46
N GLN A 274 8.69 3.65 -5.27
CA GLN A 274 7.69 2.71 -4.78
C GLN A 274 7.20 3.15 -3.39
N ASN A 275 5.93 2.90 -3.09
CA ASN A 275 5.40 3.12 -1.75
C ASN A 275 5.89 2.02 -0.79
N VAL A 276 6.00 2.34 0.49
CA VAL A 276 6.49 1.41 1.53
C VAL A 276 5.59 0.17 1.67
N GLY A 277 4.27 0.33 1.60
CA GLY A 277 3.34 -0.80 1.61
C GLY A 277 3.46 -1.69 0.36
N THR A 278 3.80 -1.09 -0.78
CA THR A 278 4.11 -1.85 -2.01
C THR A 278 5.38 -2.70 -1.83
N ALA A 279 6.42 -2.16 -1.20
CA ALA A 279 7.63 -2.92 -0.89
C ALA A 279 7.32 -4.12 0.01
N PHE A 280 6.49 -3.94 1.03
CA PHE A 280 5.99 -5.04 1.86
C PHE A 280 5.22 -6.09 1.05
N ALA A 281 4.33 -5.68 0.15
CA ALA A 281 3.58 -6.59 -0.71
C ALA A 281 4.49 -7.37 -1.67
N VAL A 282 5.57 -6.74 -2.17
CA VAL A 282 6.60 -7.42 -2.99
C VAL A 282 7.30 -8.53 -2.18
N LYS A 283 7.63 -8.26 -0.91
CA LYS A 283 8.20 -9.28 -0.03
C LYS A 283 7.26 -10.48 0.14
N ARG A 284 5.98 -10.22 0.40
CA ARG A 284 4.97 -11.29 0.53
C ARG A 284 4.85 -12.09 -0.76
N ALA A 285 4.77 -11.42 -1.91
CA ALA A 285 4.66 -12.09 -3.20
C ALA A 285 5.86 -12.97 -3.52
N VAL A 286 7.07 -12.51 -3.26
CA VAL A 286 8.29 -13.21 -3.67
C VAL A 286 8.72 -14.21 -2.60
N ILE A 287 8.94 -13.77 -1.37
CA ILE A 287 9.50 -14.63 -0.31
C ILE A 287 8.44 -15.54 0.31
N ASP A 288 7.24 -15.03 0.59
CA ASP A 288 6.21 -15.80 1.29
C ASP A 288 5.31 -16.60 0.35
N GLY A 289 5.32 -16.31 -0.97
CA GLY A 289 4.41 -16.95 -1.93
C GLY A 289 2.96 -16.53 -1.72
N GLU A 290 2.72 -15.31 -1.25
CA GLU A 290 1.40 -14.77 -0.93
C GLU A 290 0.95 -13.69 -1.90
N PRO A 291 -0.06 -13.96 -2.76
CA PRO A 291 -0.69 -12.94 -3.58
C PRO A 291 -1.29 -11.81 -2.74
N LEU A 292 -1.49 -10.65 -3.36
CA LEU A 292 -2.09 -9.49 -2.71
C LEU A 292 -3.59 -9.75 -2.44
N THR A 293 -3.89 -10.25 -1.26
CA THR A 293 -5.25 -10.55 -0.78
C THR A 293 -5.71 -9.63 0.34
N GLU A 294 -4.81 -8.88 0.93
CA GLU A 294 -5.09 -7.95 2.03
C GLU A 294 -4.08 -6.80 2.04
N ARG A 295 -4.43 -5.72 2.70
CA ARG A 295 -3.55 -4.59 2.96
C ARG A 295 -3.86 -3.95 4.30
N VAL A 296 -2.97 -3.09 4.80
CA VAL A 296 -3.27 -2.26 5.96
C VAL A 296 -4.17 -1.11 5.55
N VAL A 297 -5.23 -0.88 6.34
CA VAL A 297 -6.19 0.22 6.18
C VAL A 297 -6.37 0.94 7.52
N THR A 298 -6.33 2.25 7.50
CA THR A 298 -6.65 3.09 8.64
C THR A 298 -8.17 3.23 8.77
N LEU A 299 -8.72 2.95 9.95
CA LEU A 299 -10.11 3.24 10.33
C LEU A 299 -10.07 4.39 11.33
N THR A 300 -10.66 5.54 11.01
CA THR A 300 -10.47 6.74 11.82
C THR A 300 -11.60 7.77 11.62
N GLY A 301 -11.53 8.84 12.36
CA GLY A 301 -12.52 9.90 12.38
C GLY A 301 -13.35 9.87 13.64
N GLU A 302 -14.04 10.95 13.91
CA GLU A 302 -14.74 11.20 15.16
C GLU A 302 -15.95 10.29 15.36
N ALA A 303 -16.47 9.71 14.27
CA ALA A 303 -17.58 8.73 14.33
C ALA A 303 -17.11 7.28 14.52
N VAL A 304 -15.80 7.03 14.72
CA VAL A 304 -15.22 5.68 14.94
C VAL A 304 -14.77 5.56 16.37
N ALA A 305 -15.41 4.70 17.16
CA ALA A 305 -15.13 4.57 18.60
C ALA A 305 -13.78 3.89 18.90
N GLN A 306 -13.31 3.03 18.00
CA GLN A 306 -12.04 2.30 18.12
C GLN A 306 -11.16 2.52 16.90
N PRO A 307 -10.65 3.75 16.69
CA PRO A 307 -9.79 4.04 15.55
C PRO A 307 -8.48 3.23 15.65
N GLY A 308 -7.87 3.01 14.51
CA GLY A 308 -6.61 2.25 14.40
C GLY A 308 -6.39 1.70 13.01
N ASN A 309 -5.37 0.85 12.88
CA ASN A 309 -4.99 0.25 11.61
C ASN A 309 -5.26 -1.25 11.63
N VAL A 310 -5.82 -1.76 10.55
CA VAL A 310 -6.25 -3.15 10.46
C VAL A 310 -5.74 -3.81 9.19
N TRP A 311 -5.51 -5.13 9.24
CA TRP A 311 -5.38 -5.94 8.05
C TRP A 311 -6.76 -6.15 7.43
N ALA A 312 -7.04 -5.45 6.36
CA ALA A 312 -8.31 -5.54 5.64
C ALA A 312 -8.15 -6.45 4.41
N ARG A 313 -8.98 -7.49 4.35
CA ARG A 313 -9.07 -8.34 3.16
C ARG A 313 -9.66 -7.55 2.00
N LEU A 314 -9.08 -7.68 0.81
CA LEU A 314 -9.66 -7.09 -0.40
C LEU A 314 -11.03 -7.69 -0.65
N GLY A 315 -11.98 -6.84 -1.01
CA GLY A 315 -13.36 -7.27 -1.20
C GLY A 315 -14.23 -7.23 0.07
N THR A 316 -13.67 -6.96 1.24
CA THR A 316 -14.47 -6.75 2.46
C THR A 316 -15.37 -5.53 2.28
N PRO A 317 -16.69 -5.61 2.55
CA PRO A 317 -17.55 -4.43 2.57
C PRO A 317 -17.06 -3.40 3.60
N VAL A 318 -17.03 -2.13 3.22
CA VAL A 318 -16.61 -1.03 4.10
C VAL A 318 -17.40 -1.01 5.41
N ARG A 319 -18.72 -1.25 5.32
CA ARG A 319 -19.60 -1.36 6.49
C ARG A 319 -19.07 -2.34 7.52
N HIS A 320 -18.65 -3.54 7.10
CA HIS A 320 -18.14 -4.57 8.00
C HIS A 320 -16.92 -4.10 8.81
N LEU A 321 -16.00 -3.38 8.18
CA LEU A 321 -14.82 -2.86 8.87
C LEU A 321 -15.18 -1.74 9.84
N LEU A 322 -16.06 -0.83 9.43
CA LEU A 322 -16.48 0.29 10.26
C LEU A 322 -17.29 -0.20 11.47
N ASP A 323 -18.23 -1.13 11.27
CA ASP A 323 -19.02 -1.71 12.38
C ASP A 323 -18.10 -2.41 13.40
N ALA A 324 -17.11 -3.18 12.92
CA ALA A 324 -16.12 -3.84 13.78
C ALA A 324 -15.21 -2.85 14.53
N ALA A 325 -15.07 -1.62 14.03
CA ALA A 325 -14.33 -0.53 14.68
C ALA A 325 -15.25 0.37 15.54
N GLY A 326 -16.51 -0.01 15.72
CA GLY A 326 -17.49 0.75 16.54
C GLY A 326 -17.94 2.04 15.86
N PHE A 327 -18.30 1.97 14.58
CA PHE A 327 -18.86 3.11 13.86
C PHE A 327 -20.20 3.55 14.47
N CYS A 328 -20.26 4.79 14.92
CA CYS A 328 -21.42 5.39 15.59
C CYS A 328 -21.77 6.71 14.90
N PRO A 329 -22.50 6.68 13.78
CA PRO A 329 -22.88 7.89 13.06
C PRO A 329 -23.86 8.74 13.85
N SER A 330 -23.65 10.06 13.85
CA SER A 330 -24.57 11.04 14.38
C SER A 330 -25.28 11.75 13.22
N GLY A 331 -26.49 11.33 12.86
CA GLY A 331 -27.24 11.90 11.75
C GLY A 331 -26.72 11.42 10.38
N GLU A 332 -26.71 12.32 9.39
CA GLU A 332 -26.13 12.05 8.08
C GLU A 332 -24.61 12.09 8.17
N GLN A 333 -23.99 10.92 8.21
CA GLN A 333 -22.55 10.75 8.34
C GLN A 333 -21.93 10.47 6.98
N LEU A 334 -20.99 11.31 6.57
CA LEU A 334 -20.15 11.03 5.41
C LEU A 334 -19.01 10.06 5.79
N VAL A 335 -18.71 9.15 4.89
CA VAL A 335 -17.53 8.30 4.98
C VAL A 335 -16.68 8.54 3.73
N ILE A 336 -15.41 8.79 3.96
CA ILE A 336 -14.43 9.08 2.91
C ILE A 336 -13.51 7.86 2.77
N MET A 337 -13.31 7.39 1.55
CA MET A 337 -12.24 6.45 1.23
C MET A 337 -11.00 7.23 0.84
N GLY A 338 -9.92 7.08 1.63
CA GLY A 338 -8.71 7.90 1.56
C GLY A 338 -8.69 9.00 2.60
N GLY A 339 -7.79 9.96 2.43
CA GLY A 339 -7.68 11.13 3.30
C GLY A 339 -8.57 12.31 2.90
N PRO A 340 -8.61 13.37 3.70
CA PRO A 340 -9.51 14.51 3.44
C PRO A 340 -9.12 15.35 2.23
N LEU A 341 -7.86 15.25 1.75
CA LEU A 341 -7.36 16.07 0.64
C LEU A 341 -7.43 15.37 -0.72
N MET A 342 -7.25 14.04 -0.77
CA MET A 342 -7.24 13.26 -2.01
C MET A 342 -8.27 12.12 -2.03
N GLY A 343 -8.97 11.86 -0.94
CA GLY A 343 -10.02 10.85 -0.87
C GLY A 343 -11.31 11.31 -1.54
N PHE A 344 -12.31 10.44 -1.52
CA PHE A 344 -13.64 10.72 -2.04
C PHE A 344 -14.71 10.13 -1.12
N THR A 345 -15.86 10.79 -1.06
CA THR A 345 -17.02 10.33 -0.29
C THR A 345 -17.61 9.07 -0.90
N LEU A 346 -17.84 8.07 -0.06
CA LEU A 346 -18.54 6.86 -0.47
C LEU A 346 -20.04 7.10 -0.53
N PRO A 347 -20.70 6.72 -1.64
CA PRO A 347 -22.15 6.82 -1.76
C PRO A 347 -22.87 5.76 -0.92
N TRP A 348 -22.22 4.59 -0.74
CA TRP A 348 -22.76 3.44 0.01
C TRP A 348 -21.64 2.78 0.80
N LEU A 349 -21.96 2.21 1.95
CA LEU A 349 -20.98 1.49 2.77
C LEU A 349 -20.82 0.00 2.38
N ASP A 350 -21.63 -0.49 1.46
CA ASP A 350 -21.53 -1.87 0.97
C ASP A 350 -20.51 -2.03 -0.17
N VAL A 351 -19.86 -0.93 -0.58
CA VAL A 351 -18.73 -0.98 -1.51
C VAL A 351 -17.55 -1.73 -0.89
N PRO A 352 -16.78 -2.50 -1.70
CA PRO A 352 -15.69 -3.29 -1.18
C PRO A 352 -14.41 -2.45 -0.96
N VAL A 353 -13.58 -2.89 0.00
CA VAL A 353 -12.17 -2.50 0.07
C VAL A 353 -11.44 -3.02 -1.16
N VAL A 354 -10.65 -2.16 -1.79
CA VAL A 354 -9.85 -2.47 -2.98
C VAL A 354 -8.37 -2.21 -2.75
N LYS A 355 -7.52 -2.61 -3.69
CA LYS A 355 -6.05 -2.49 -3.56
C LYS A 355 -5.57 -1.09 -3.19
N ILE A 356 -6.25 -0.03 -3.61
CA ILE A 356 -5.88 1.36 -3.34
C ILE A 356 -6.49 1.93 -2.05
N THR A 357 -7.38 1.21 -1.37
CA THR A 357 -8.00 1.67 -0.13
C THR A 357 -6.98 1.70 1.00
N ASN A 358 -6.55 2.87 1.44
CA ASN A 358 -5.60 3.03 2.55
C ASN A 358 -6.23 3.58 3.83
N CYS A 359 -7.42 4.17 3.74
CA CYS A 359 -8.12 4.77 4.88
C CYS A 359 -9.63 4.76 4.64
N LEU A 360 -10.37 4.56 5.71
CA LEU A 360 -11.81 4.83 5.82
C LEU A 360 -11.97 5.87 6.92
N LEU A 361 -12.32 7.08 6.51
CA LEU A 361 -12.43 8.24 7.38
C LEU A 361 -13.90 8.60 7.56
N ALA A 362 -14.37 8.60 8.80
CA ALA A 362 -15.71 9.06 9.20
C ALA A 362 -15.59 10.32 10.10
N PRO A 363 -15.36 11.51 9.50
CA PRO A 363 -15.18 12.75 10.24
C PRO A 363 -16.51 13.24 10.85
N SER A 364 -16.42 14.12 11.85
CA SER A 364 -17.58 14.82 12.44
C SER A 364 -18.19 15.84 11.48
#